data_4d7615517c41c9c224de4cfe723421b8
#
_entry.id   4d7615517c41c9c224de4cfe723421b8
#
_cell.length_a   1.000
_cell.length_b   1.000
_cell.length_c   1.000
_cell.angle_alpha   90.00
_cell.angle_beta   90.00
_cell.angle_gamma   90.00
#
_symmetry.space_group_name_H-M   'P 1'
#
loop_
_entity.id
_entity.type
_entity.pdbx_description
1 polymer ?
#
loop_
_entity_poly.entity_id
_entity_poly.type
_entity_poly.pdbx_seq_one_letter_code
_entity_poly.pdbx_strand_id
1 'polypeptide(L)' 'MKAQDIREMTVEEIDKELLNLRREQFNLRMQSATGQGVRTHEFGRIRKDIARLKTVRHERKTQEQGETS' A
#
# COMPACT_ATOMS: atom_id res chain seq x y z
N MET A 1 -7.70 1.85 -4.50
CA MET A 1 -7.03 3.15 -4.64
C MET A 1 -6.61 3.39 -6.06
N LYS A 2 -6.85 4.58 -6.55
CA LYS A 2 -6.41 4.91 -7.91
C LYS A 2 -5.03 5.53 -7.85
N ALA A 3 -4.22 5.25 -8.86
CA ALA A 3 -2.86 5.78 -8.91
C ALA A 3 -2.84 7.32 -8.86
N GLN A 4 -3.82 7.94 -9.48
CA GLN A 4 -3.92 9.38 -9.50
C GLN A 4 -4.10 9.95 -8.09
N ASP A 5 -4.94 9.31 -7.29
CA ASP A 5 -5.16 9.74 -5.91
C ASP A 5 -3.89 9.61 -5.08
N ILE A 6 -3.15 8.54 -5.31
CA ILE A 6 -1.90 8.30 -4.59
C ILE A 6 -0.88 9.38 -4.94
N ARG A 7 -0.85 9.80 -6.19
CA ARG A 7 0.11 10.82 -6.62
C ARG A 7 -0.13 12.19 -6.01
N GLU A 8 -1.33 12.42 -5.51
CA GLU A 8 -1.65 13.65 -4.82
C GLU A 8 -1.28 13.61 -3.34
N MET A 9 -0.94 12.44 -2.83
CA MET A 9 -0.59 12.28 -1.42
C MET A 9 0.85 12.69 -1.16
N THR A 10 1.10 13.19 0.05
CA THR A 10 2.49 13.44 0.47
C THR A 10 3.15 12.12 0.83
N VAL A 11 4.48 12.13 0.92
CA VAL A 11 5.21 10.93 1.30
C VAL A 11 4.78 10.44 2.68
N GLU A 12 4.52 11.36 3.60
CA GLU A 12 4.05 11.01 4.94
C GLU A 12 2.70 10.33 4.91
N GLU A 13 1.79 10.85 4.08
CA GLU A 13 0.48 10.23 3.91
C GLU A 13 0.58 8.84 3.29
N ILE A 14 1.48 8.68 2.33
CA ILE A 14 1.72 7.39 1.71
C ILE A 14 2.22 6.39 2.75
N ASP A 15 3.16 6.81 3.58
CA ASP A 15 3.71 5.94 4.62
C ASP A 15 2.64 5.50 5.63
N LYS A 16 1.76 6.43 6.01
CA LYS A 16 0.64 6.09 6.90
C LYS A 16 -0.30 5.09 6.26
N GLU A 17 -0.60 5.30 5.01
CA GLU A 17 -1.50 4.40 4.30
C GLU A 17 -0.90 3.02 4.13
N LEU A 18 0.41 2.96 3.84
CA LEU A 18 1.12 1.69 3.78
C LEU A 18 1.04 0.94 5.11
N LEU A 19 1.20 1.64 6.21
CA LEU A 19 1.10 1.03 7.53
C LEU A 19 -0.30 0.49 7.76
N ASN A 20 -1.32 1.26 7.42
CA ASN A 20 -2.70 0.83 7.57
C ASN A 20 -3.01 -0.41 6.73
N LEU A 21 -2.52 -0.44 5.49
CA LEU A 21 -2.75 -1.59 4.62
C LEU A 21 -2.03 -2.84 5.12
N ARG A 22 -0.85 -2.67 5.69
CA ARG A 22 -0.12 -3.80 6.27
C ARG A 22 -0.84 -4.34 7.49
N ARG A 23 -1.46 -3.48 8.29
CA ARG A 23 -2.29 -3.91 9.41
C ARG A 23 -3.50 -4.66 8.93
N GLU A 24 -4.17 -4.17 7.90
CA GLU A 24 -5.30 -4.87 7.31
C GLU A 24 -4.90 -6.24 6.80
N GLN A 25 -3.76 -6.31 6.13
CA GLN A 25 -3.24 -7.58 5.62
C GLN A 25 -3.00 -8.57 6.75
N PHE A 26 -2.41 -8.09 7.83
CA PHE A 26 -2.15 -8.92 9.00
C PHE A 26 -3.46 -9.41 9.60
N ASN A 27 -4.44 -8.52 9.76
CA ASN A 27 -5.74 -8.89 10.31
C ASN A 27 -6.43 -9.94 9.45
N LEU A 28 -6.36 -9.81 8.13
CA LEU A 28 -6.92 -10.80 7.22
C LEU A 28 -6.26 -12.16 7.39
N ARG A 29 -4.95 -12.17 7.58
CA ARG A 29 -4.22 -13.40 7.80
C ARG A 29 -4.65 -14.06 9.11
N MET A 30 -4.84 -13.26 10.15
CA MET A 30 -5.31 -13.78 11.43
C MET A 30 -6.70 -14.36 11.32
N GLN A 31 -7.61 -13.67 10.63
CA GLN A 31 -8.96 -14.17 10.42
C GLN A 31 -8.95 -15.47 9.64
N SER A 32 -8.11 -15.56 8.63
CA SER A 32 -7.99 -16.77 7.83
C SER A 32 -7.46 -17.92 8.68
N ALA A 33 -6.49 -17.65 9.54
CA ALA A 33 -5.90 -18.66 10.41
C ALA A 33 -6.88 -19.19 11.44
N THR A 34 -7.86 -18.37 11.86
CA THR A 34 -8.85 -18.81 12.84
C THR A 34 -10.08 -19.46 12.20
N GLY A 35 -10.04 -19.69 10.89
CA GLY A 35 -11.12 -20.37 10.21
C GLY A 35 -12.24 -19.46 9.75
N GLN A 36 -12.11 -18.16 9.92
CA GLN A 36 -13.10 -17.23 9.40
C GLN A 36 -12.89 -17.09 7.89
N GLY A 37 -13.97 -17.14 7.14
CA GLY A 37 -13.87 -17.05 5.69
C GLY A 37 -13.42 -15.68 5.24
N VAL A 38 -12.24 -15.62 4.68
CA VAL A 38 -11.73 -14.39 4.09
C VAL A 38 -11.64 -14.58 2.58
N ARG A 39 -12.19 -13.63 1.85
CA ARG A 39 -12.21 -13.75 0.40
C ARG A 39 -10.83 -13.49 -0.17
N THR A 40 -10.44 -14.33 -1.10
CA THR A 40 -9.12 -14.24 -1.72
C THR A 40 -8.88 -12.89 -2.38
N HIS A 41 -9.93 -12.31 -2.98
CA HIS A 41 -9.77 -11.05 -3.69
C HIS A 41 -9.42 -9.88 -2.76
N GLU A 42 -9.74 -9.97 -1.47
CA GLU A 42 -9.35 -8.93 -0.54
C GLU A 42 -7.85 -8.87 -0.33
N PHE A 43 -7.21 -10.05 -0.26
CA PHE A 43 -5.76 -10.12 -0.21
C PHE A 43 -5.15 -9.50 -1.46
N GLY A 44 -5.73 -9.80 -2.62
CA GLY A 44 -5.25 -9.26 -3.89
C GLY A 44 -5.39 -7.75 -3.96
N ARG A 45 -6.52 -7.23 -3.48
CA ARG A 45 -6.77 -5.79 -3.47
C ARG A 45 -5.71 -5.07 -2.63
N ILE A 46 -5.47 -5.59 -1.44
CA ILE A 46 -4.52 -4.97 -0.52
C ILE A 46 -3.11 -5.01 -1.10
N ARG A 47 -2.73 -6.15 -1.66
CA ARG A 47 -1.42 -6.28 -2.30
C ARG A 47 -1.22 -5.28 -3.42
N LYS A 48 -2.23 -5.09 -4.25
CA LYS A 48 -2.16 -4.13 -5.35
C LYS A 48 -2.02 -2.71 -4.83
N ASP A 49 -2.78 -2.37 -3.81
CA ASP A 49 -2.72 -1.03 -3.23
C ASP A 49 -1.34 -0.77 -2.63
N ILE A 50 -0.80 -1.74 -1.91
CA ILE A 50 0.54 -1.62 -1.34
C ILE A 50 1.57 -1.41 -2.44
N ALA A 51 1.47 -2.19 -3.51
CA ALA A 51 2.41 -2.07 -4.62
C ALA A 51 2.35 -0.70 -5.28
N ARG A 52 1.15 -0.17 -5.47
CA ARG A 52 0.97 1.15 -6.06
C ARG A 52 1.54 2.24 -5.18
N LEU A 53 1.27 2.16 -3.88
CA LEU A 53 1.81 3.14 -2.93
C LEU A 53 3.33 3.12 -2.92
N LYS A 54 3.91 1.93 -2.91
CA LYS A 54 5.36 1.79 -2.94
C LYS A 54 5.96 2.37 -4.22
N THR A 55 5.30 2.15 -5.33
CA THR A 55 5.77 2.66 -6.61
C THR A 55 5.79 4.18 -6.63
N VAL A 56 4.69 4.79 -6.19
CA VAL A 56 4.62 6.25 -6.15
C VAL A 56 5.61 6.83 -5.15
N ARG A 57 5.75 6.17 -3.99
CA ARG A 57 6.71 6.60 -3.00
C ARG A 57 8.13 6.58 -3.55
N HIS A 58 8.46 5.56 -4.30
CA HIS A 58 9.76 5.44 -4.92
C HIS A 58 9.97 6.53 -5.97
N GLU A 59 8.97 6.79 -6.79
CA GLU A 59 9.03 7.86 -7.77
C GLU A 59 9.29 9.21 -7.12
N ARG A 60 8.61 9.48 -6.02
CA ARG A 60 8.78 10.74 -5.32
C ARG A 60 10.15 10.89 -4.70
N LYS A 61 10.67 9.82 -4.13
CA LYS A 61 12.01 9.84 -3.59
C LYS A 61 13.03 10.12 -4.67
N THR A 62 12.86 9.51 -5.83
CA THR A 62 13.74 9.72 -6.94
C THR A 62 13.69 11.17 -7.42
N GLN A 63 12.48 11.73 -7.48
CA GLN A 63 12.31 13.11 -7.88
C GLN A 63 12.93 14.07 -6.87
N GLU A 64 12.79 13.80 -5.58
CA GLU A 64 13.35 14.64 -4.55
C GLU A 64 14.87 14.63 -4.56
N GLN A 65 15.45 13.48 -4.79
CA GLN A 65 16.86 13.35 -4.91
C GLN A 65 17.35 13.84 -6.26
N GLY A 66 16.48 14.09 -7.12
CA GLY A 66 16.74 14.77 -8.35
C GLY A 66 17.55 13.99 -9.28
N GLU A 67 18.25 14.67 -9.85
CA GLU A 67 18.97 14.25 -10.76
C GLU A 67 20.10 13.50 -10.44
N THR A 68 20.27 13.20 -9.25
CA THR A 68 21.42 12.51 -8.85
C THR A 68 21.47 11.13 -9.40
N SER A 69 20.50 10.73 -10.01
CA SER A 69 20.52 9.39 -10.57
C SER A 69 21.63 9.18 -11.56
#